data_e31890829c51d3a8915961c2981d782c
#
_entry.id   e31890829c51d3a8915961c2981d782c
#
_cell.length_a   1.000
_cell.length_b   1.000
_cell.length_c   1.000
_cell.angle_alpha   90.00
_cell.angle_beta   90.00
_cell.angle_gamma   90.00
#
_symmetry.space_group_name_H-M   'P 1'
#
loop_
_entity.id
_entity.type
_entity.pdbx_description
1 polymer ?
#
loop_
_entity_poly.entity_id
_entity_poly.type
_entity_poly.pdbx_seq_one_letter_code
_entity_poly.pdbx_strand_id
1 'polypeptide(L)'
;MKRKVIQIANSTQLISLPRKWSLQFGIKKGDELEVEEKGSQIIVSTEKGVKNKNVVLDVTDMDRSSIIFYIRSAYRKGYDEIEIHYKRPMTTHLRKDERKKISSIIYEEVYHLIGVEILKQKEDMCVIKDISNSSEKDFDIILRRIFLLLIEMGNDLLEGAKTKNDELLNTIEDRHDNITKLVSYCLRLLNKKGYPDVTQTSILFYIISNLENITDILKWGGRDMTYFKPKFTNDAIKVMDGVIDLIRKYYKIYYKFDTKGASELYELRSSLLTKIKNHKLFSGKELIILNNLAHINEIIVNLTETKMCMHL
;
A
#
# COMPACT_ATOMS: atom_id res chain seq x y z
N MET A 1 -21.10 18.64 19.07
CA MET A 1 -21.54 19.92 19.70
C MET A 1 -22.43 20.63 18.70
N LYS A 2 -23.61 21.10 19.09
CA LYS A 2 -24.51 21.91 18.22
C LYS A 2 -24.20 23.40 18.35
N ARG A 3 -24.26 24.13 17.25
CA ARG A 3 -24.13 25.59 17.20
C ARG A 3 -25.29 26.17 16.42
N LYS A 4 -25.76 27.36 16.83
CA LYS A 4 -26.79 28.07 16.09
C LYS A 4 -26.14 28.89 14.97
N VAL A 5 -26.77 28.89 13.82
CA VAL A 5 -26.43 29.83 12.74
C VAL A 5 -26.95 31.21 13.10
N ILE A 6 -26.13 32.22 12.94
CA ILE A 6 -26.45 33.61 13.15
C ILE A 6 -26.46 34.28 11.77
N GLN A 7 -27.55 34.94 11.42
CA GLN A 7 -27.64 35.72 10.17
C GLN A 7 -27.29 37.17 10.44
N ILE A 8 -26.35 37.71 9.68
CA ILE A 8 -25.99 39.12 9.68
C ILE A 8 -26.36 39.70 8.33
N ALA A 9 -27.17 40.77 8.33
CA ALA A 9 -27.77 41.33 7.11
C ALA A 9 -28.53 40.24 6.30
N ASN A 10 -28.77 40.48 5.02
CA ASN A 10 -29.63 39.59 4.22
C ASN A 10 -28.93 38.34 3.62
N SER A 11 -27.61 38.23 3.71
CA SER A 11 -26.87 37.19 2.99
C SER A 11 -25.77 36.47 3.76
N THR A 12 -25.27 37.06 4.87
CA THR A 12 -24.12 36.45 5.59
C THR A 12 -24.59 35.61 6.75
N GLN A 13 -24.23 34.34 6.73
CA GLN A 13 -24.47 33.38 7.83
C GLN A 13 -23.16 33.12 8.59
N LEU A 14 -23.24 33.16 9.93
CA LEU A 14 -22.11 32.94 10.81
C LEU A 14 -22.37 31.74 11.72
N ILE A 15 -21.30 31.01 12.01
CA ILE A 15 -21.26 29.99 13.04
C ILE A 15 -20.05 30.23 13.95
N SER A 16 -20.26 30.17 15.28
CA SER A 16 -19.14 30.36 16.22
C SER A 16 -18.23 29.12 16.26
N LEU A 17 -16.93 29.34 16.16
CA LEU A 17 -15.93 28.30 16.33
C LEU A 17 -15.95 27.73 17.77
N PRO A 18 -15.64 26.44 17.97
CA PRO A 18 -15.52 25.87 19.32
C PRO A 18 -14.36 26.53 20.07
N ARG A 19 -14.64 27.13 21.26
CA ARG A 19 -13.62 27.83 22.04
C ARG A 19 -12.38 26.96 22.35
N LYS A 20 -12.60 25.67 22.69
CA LYS A 20 -11.50 24.74 22.96
C LYS A 20 -10.58 24.60 21.76
N TRP A 21 -11.16 24.46 20.55
CA TRP A 21 -10.42 24.35 19.30
C TRP A 21 -9.66 25.65 18.99
N SER A 22 -10.33 26.82 19.10
CA SER A 22 -9.69 28.12 18.85
C SER A 22 -8.51 28.38 19.81
N LEU A 23 -8.62 27.99 21.09
CA LEU A 23 -7.54 28.11 22.06
C LEU A 23 -6.39 27.12 21.75
N GLN A 24 -6.73 25.89 21.37
CA GLN A 24 -5.75 24.84 21.05
C GLN A 24 -4.84 25.25 19.88
N PHE A 25 -5.40 25.94 18.87
CA PHE A 25 -4.69 26.36 17.66
C PHE A 25 -4.29 27.84 17.68
N GLY A 26 -4.51 28.53 18.79
CA GLY A 26 -4.10 29.92 18.99
C GLY A 26 -4.77 30.89 18.02
N ILE A 27 -6.03 30.62 17.61
CA ILE A 27 -6.79 31.44 16.66
C ILE A 27 -7.21 32.71 17.33
N LYS A 28 -6.91 33.84 16.70
CA LYS A 28 -7.21 35.22 17.17
C LYS A 28 -8.12 35.93 16.18
N LYS A 29 -8.67 37.07 16.63
CA LYS A 29 -9.41 37.98 15.77
C LYS A 29 -8.54 38.47 14.61
N GLY A 30 -9.04 38.29 13.38
CA GLY A 30 -8.36 38.69 12.15
C GLY A 30 -7.52 37.54 11.51
N ASP A 31 -7.42 36.36 12.16
CA ASP A 31 -6.81 35.21 11.51
C ASP A 31 -7.71 34.71 10.37
N GLU A 32 -7.09 34.35 9.26
CA GLU A 32 -7.73 33.69 8.13
C GLU A 32 -7.76 32.19 8.36
N LEU A 33 -8.84 31.54 7.98
CA LEU A 33 -9.02 30.08 8.06
C LEU A 33 -9.44 29.58 6.70
N GLU A 34 -8.92 28.42 6.34
CA GLU A 34 -9.40 27.70 5.17
C GLU A 34 -10.76 27.08 5.45
N VAL A 35 -11.69 27.24 4.53
CA VAL A 35 -13.05 26.69 4.60
C VAL A 35 -13.30 25.88 3.35
N GLU A 36 -13.51 24.57 3.52
CA GLU A 36 -13.76 23.63 2.44
C GLU A 36 -15.16 23.05 2.58
N GLU A 37 -15.94 23.08 1.49
CA GLU A 37 -17.25 22.43 1.42
C GLU A 37 -17.11 21.00 0.94
N LYS A 38 -17.60 20.02 1.73
CA LYS A 38 -17.63 18.60 1.38
C LYS A 38 -19.05 18.05 1.53
N GLY A 39 -19.84 18.16 0.47
CA GLY A 39 -21.24 17.73 0.46
C GLY A 39 -22.08 18.44 1.52
N SER A 40 -22.56 17.73 2.54
CA SER A 40 -23.33 18.29 3.66
C SER A 40 -22.48 18.83 4.83
N GLN A 41 -21.15 18.85 4.68
CA GLN A 41 -20.21 19.25 5.72
C GLN A 41 -19.41 20.48 5.30
N ILE A 42 -19.04 21.30 6.28
CA ILE A 42 -18.07 22.39 6.13
C ILE A 42 -16.90 22.04 7.04
N ILE A 43 -15.71 21.95 6.45
CA ILE A 43 -14.45 21.72 7.16
C ILE A 43 -13.74 23.06 7.30
N VAL A 44 -13.41 23.42 8.53
CA VAL A 44 -12.64 24.63 8.83
C VAL A 44 -11.27 24.20 9.31
N SER A 45 -10.22 24.64 8.62
CA SER A 45 -8.83 24.35 8.92
C SER A 45 -8.02 25.63 9.14
N THR A 46 -6.87 25.49 9.80
CA THR A 46 -5.94 26.60 10.02
C THR A 46 -4.53 26.12 9.69
N GLU A 47 -3.78 26.91 8.93
CA GLU A 47 -2.37 26.65 8.66
C GLU A 47 -1.53 26.57 9.95
N LYS A 48 -1.94 27.28 11.03
CA LYS A 48 -1.28 27.23 12.34
C LYS A 48 -1.37 25.85 13.03
N GLY A 49 -2.19 24.94 12.51
CA GLY A 49 -2.45 23.62 13.10
C GLY A 49 -1.77 22.46 12.42
N VAL A 50 -1.06 22.67 11.34
CA VAL A 50 -0.18 21.65 10.74
C VAL A 50 1.09 21.60 11.57
N LYS A 51 0.97 21.11 12.84
CA LYS A 51 2.18 20.70 13.58
C LYS A 51 2.79 19.56 12.80
N ASN A 52 4.05 19.73 12.39
CA ASN A 52 4.85 18.62 11.88
C ASN A 52 4.65 17.43 12.82
N LYS A 53 4.16 16.34 12.26
CA LYS A 53 3.96 15.11 13.03
C LYS A 53 5.31 14.43 13.15
N ASN A 54 5.89 14.46 14.35
CA ASN A 54 7.18 13.86 14.62
C ASN A 54 6.99 12.58 15.44
N VAL A 55 7.89 11.62 15.23
CA VAL A 55 7.94 10.37 16.00
C VAL A 55 9.38 10.00 16.30
N VAL A 56 9.60 9.42 17.48
CA VAL A 56 10.87 8.83 17.90
C VAL A 56 10.70 7.31 17.94
N LEU A 57 11.59 6.60 17.27
CA LEU A 57 11.63 5.15 17.20
C LEU A 57 12.91 4.65 17.86
N ASP A 58 12.83 3.74 18.82
CA ASP A 58 13.97 2.97 19.32
C ASP A 58 13.97 1.60 18.63
N VAL A 59 15.03 1.30 17.88
CA VAL A 59 15.19 0.05 17.15
C VAL A 59 16.33 -0.83 17.67
N THR A 60 16.78 -0.56 18.91
CA THR A 60 17.98 -1.17 19.50
C THR A 60 17.96 -2.71 19.48
N ASP A 61 16.81 -3.33 19.75
CA ASP A 61 16.69 -4.78 19.86
C ASP A 61 15.91 -5.42 18.70
N MET A 62 15.76 -4.69 17.59
CA MET A 62 15.02 -5.16 16.41
C MET A 62 15.96 -5.84 15.40
N ASP A 63 15.47 -6.89 14.72
CA ASP A 63 16.09 -7.44 13.53
C ASP A 63 15.89 -6.53 12.31
N ARG A 64 16.61 -6.82 11.20
CA ARG A 64 16.54 -6.03 9.98
C ARG A 64 15.10 -5.81 9.48
N SER A 65 14.30 -6.86 9.44
CA SER A 65 12.94 -6.79 8.88
C SER A 65 12.03 -5.96 9.75
N SER A 66 12.12 -6.11 11.07
CA SER A 66 11.37 -5.32 12.04
C SER A 66 11.73 -3.84 11.97
N ILE A 67 13.01 -3.49 11.78
CA ILE A 67 13.45 -2.09 11.57
C ILE A 67 12.78 -1.50 10.33
N ILE A 68 12.84 -2.21 9.19
CA ILE A 68 12.22 -1.79 7.93
C ILE A 68 10.72 -1.56 8.12
N PHE A 69 10.01 -2.52 8.72
CA PHE A 69 8.57 -2.42 8.93
C PHE A 69 8.20 -1.26 9.85
N TYR A 70 9.00 -0.98 10.89
CA TYR A 70 8.72 0.10 11.83
C TYR A 70 8.91 1.48 11.19
N ILE A 71 9.99 1.68 10.41
CA ILE A 71 10.23 2.90 9.63
C ILE A 71 9.11 3.09 8.61
N ARG A 72 8.78 2.05 7.84
CA ARG A 72 7.72 2.08 6.82
C ARG A 72 6.35 2.37 7.43
N SER A 73 6.07 1.82 8.62
CA SER A 73 4.82 2.09 9.34
C SER A 73 4.71 3.56 9.76
N ALA A 74 5.79 4.14 10.28
CA ALA A 74 5.85 5.56 10.61
C ALA A 74 5.67 6.45 9.36
N TYR A 75 6.33 6.11 8.26
CA TYR A 75 6.17 6.78 6.98
C TYR A 75 4.72 6.71 6.47
N ARG A 76 4.12 5.50 6.42
CA ARG A 76 2.73 5.29 5.98
C ARG A 76 1.71 6.01 6.86
N LYS A 77 1.98 6.12 8.16
CA LYS A 77 1.14 6.88 9.11
C LYS A 77 1.18 8.39 8.88
N GLY A 78 2.13 8.87 8.07
CA GLY A 78 2.19 10.26 7.64
C GLY A 78 3.01 11.16 8.55
N TYR A 79 3.97 10.63 9.33
CA TYR A 79 4.90 11.46 10.08
C TYR A 79 5.80 12.25 9.14
N ASP A 80 6.04 13.52 9.48
CA ASP A 80 6.89 14.45 8.72
C ASP A 80 8.36 14.31 9.09
N GLU A 81 8.63 13.93 10.34
CA GLU A 81 9.97 13.66 10.84
C GLU A 81 9.96 12.37 11.66
N ILE A 82 10.93 11.49 11.35
CA ILE A 82 11.10 10.20 12.01
C ILE A 82 12.52 10.17 12.56
N GLU A 83 12.66 10.28 13.88
CA GLU A 83 13.92 10.17 14.58
C GLU A 83 14.10 8.71 15.05
N ILE A 84 15.22 8.09 14.66
CA ILE A 84 15.51 6.67 14.91
C ILE A 84 16.72 6.57 15.80
N HIS A 85 16.59 5.90 16.95
CA HIS A 85 17.66 5.63 17.88
C HIS A 85 18.05 4.15 17.91
N TYR A 86 19.32 3.88 18.09
CA TYR A 86 19.86 2.53 18.28
C TYR A 86 21.15 2.54 19.11
N LYS A 87 21.22 1.71 20.15
CA LYS A 87 22.43 1.61 21.03
C LYS A 87 23.51 0.71 20.44
N ARG A 88 23.15 -0.17 19.50
CA ARG A 88 24.07 -1.12 18.85
C ARG A 88 24.09 -0.83 17.36
N PRO A 89 25.30 -0.72 16.73
CA PRO A 89 25.38 -0.38 15.30
C PRO A 89 25.00 -1.53 14.38
N MET A 90 24.90 -2.77 14.88
CA MET A 90 24.67 -3.98 14.10
C MET A 90 23.43 -4.73 14.58
N THR A 91 22.68 -5.25 13.62
CA THR A 91 21.56 -6.18 13.87
C THR A 91 21.65 -7.42 12.98
N THR A 92 20.75 -8.39 13.18
CA THR A 92 20.71 -9.64 12.45
C THR A 92 19.78 -9.53 11.24
N HIS A 93 20.21 -10.08 10.11
CA HIS A 93 19.35 -10.35 8.96
C HIS A 93 18.97 -11.83 8.99
N LEU A 94 17.85 -12.16 9.64
CA LEU A 94 17.43 -13.54 9.90
C LEU A 94 17.38 -14.44 8.66
N ARG A 95 16.90 -13.91 7.52
CA ARG A 95 16.76 -14.70 6.27
C ARG A 95 18.11 -15.12 5.66
N LYS A 96 19.14 -14.28 5.82
CA LYS A 96 20.47 -14.53 5.23
C LYS A 96 21.49 -15.03 6.24
N ASP A 97 21.09 -15.09 7.52
CA ASP A 97 21.96 -15.41 8.66
C ASP A 97 23.24 -14.56 8.69
N GLU A 98 23.10 -13.28 8.42
CA GLU A 98 24.20 -12.32 8.40
C GLU A 98 23.96 -11.13 9.32
N ARG A 99 25.04 -10.46 9.74
CA ARG A 99 24.94 -9.20 10.49
C ARG A 99 25.01 -8.01 9.53
N LYS A 100 24.14 -7.01 9.78
CA LYS A 100 24.05 -5.81 8.96
C LYS A 100 24.06 -4.55 9.81
N LYS A 101 24.68 -3.48 9.30
CA LYS A 101 24.67 -2.17 9.98
C LYS A 101 23.25 -1.59 9.94
N ILE A 102 22.76 -1.10 11.08
CA ILE A 102 21.45 -0.45 11.19
C ILE A 102 21.39 0.79 10.28
N SER A 103 22.44 1.60 10.24
CA SER A 103 22.50 2.74 9.33
C SER A 103 22.29 2.34 7.86
N SER A 104 22.91 1.24 7.41
CA SER A 104 22.73 0.76 6.02
C SER A 104 21.28 0.32 5.75
N ILE A 105 20.63 -0.29 6.74
CA ILE A 105 19.22 -0.70 6.64
C ILE A 105 18.32 0.53 6.51
N ILE A 106 18.58 1.58 7.30
CA ILE A 106 17.84 2.84 7.24
C ILE A 106 18.00 3.49 5.86
N TYR A 107 19.24 3.57 5.33
CA TYR A 107 19.48 4.09 3.98
C TYR A 107 18.74 3.30 2.90
N GLU A 108 18.80 1.97 2.95
CA GLU A 108 18.07 1.12 1.99
C GLU A 108 16.58 1.36 2.04
N GLU A 109 15.98 1.44 3.24
CA GLU A 109 14.55 1.69 3.35
C GLU A 109 14.17 3.09 2.88
N VAL A 110 14.92 4.13 3.26
CA VAL A 110 14.66 5.52 2.83
C VAL A 110 14.71 5.64 1.30
N TYR A 111 15.62 4.94 0.63
CA TYR A 111 15.66 4.90 -0.84
C TYR A 111 14.36 4.34 -1.46
N HIS A 112 13.67 3.46 -0.75
CA HIS A 112 12.37 2.91 -1.16
C HIS A 112 11.16 3.75 -0.70
N LEU A 113 11.37 4.93 -0.09
CA LEU A 113 10.30 5.82 0.35
C LEU A 113 10.30 7.11 -0.48
N ILE A 114 9.13 7.50 -0.99
CA ILE A 114 9.00 8.68 -1.84
C ILE A 114 8.91 9.95 -0.98
N GLY A 115 9.69 10.97 -1.33
CA GLY A 115 9.56 12.31 -0.77
C GLY A 115 10.14 12.47 0.63
N VAL A 116 10.99 11.56 1.08
CA VAL A 116 11.71 11.67 2.35
C VAL A 116 13.21 11.54 2.13
N GLU A 117 13.98 12.21 2.98
CA GLU A 117 15.45 12.19 2.96
C GLU A 117 16.03 12.07 4.37
N ILE A 118 17.25 11.55 4.46
CA ILE A 118 18.02 11.54 5.69
C ILE A 118 18.63 12.91 5.91
N LEU A 119 18.11 13.63 6.92
CA LEU A 119 18.61 14.98 7.27
C LEU A 119 19.83 14.95 8.16
N LYS A 120 19.89 13.99 9.06
CA LYS A 120 20.93 13.91 10.08
C LYS A 120 21.23 12.47 10.38
N GLN A 121 22.53 12.17 10.45
CA GLN A 121 23.03 10.88 10.92
C GLN A 121 24.14 11.07 11.91
N LYS A 122 24.06 10.32 13.00
CA LYS A 122 25.11 10.14 14.00
C LYS A 122 25.38 8.66 14.17
N GLU A 123 26.28 8.33 15.08
CA GLU A 123 26.68 6.95 15.37
C GLU A 123 25.51 6.10 15.90
N ASP A 124 24.63 6.71 16.71
CA ASP A 124 23.53 6.09 17.46
C ASP A 124 22.14 6.58 17.06
N MET A 125 22.05 7.46 16.05
CA MET A 125 20.77 8.03 15.63
C MET A 125 20.75 8.45 14.15
N CYS A 126 19.53 8.46 13.59
CA CYS A 126 19.24 8.96 12.25
C CYS A 126 17.92 9.73 12.26
N VAL A 127 17.83 10.84 11.51
CA VAL A 127 16.60 11.63 11.32
C VAL A 127 16.22 11.60 9.85
N ILE A 128 15.02 11.10 9.58
CA ILE A 128 14.37 11.10 8.26
C ILE A 128 13.35 12.24 8.26
N LYS A 129 13.32 13.03 7.18
CA LYS A 129 12.36 14.14 7.04
C LYS A 129 11.65 14.11 5.70
N ASP A 130 10.35 14.45 5.73
CA ASP A 130 9.56 14.71 4.54
C ASP A 130 10.00 16.03 3.88
N ILE A 131 10.44 15.94 2.64
CA ILE A 131 10.83 17.07 1.80
C ILE A 131 9.89 17.27 0.61
N SER A 132 8.80 16.48 0.57
CA SER A 132 7.87 16.49 -0.56
C SER A 132 6.77 17.54 -0.39
N ASN A 133 6.45 18.21 -1.50
CA ASN A 133 5.19 18.96 -1.69
C ASN A 133 4.19 18.05 -2.41
N SER A 134 3.77 16.94 -1.75
CA SER A 134 2.89 15.95 -2.36
C SER A 134 1.54 16.54 -2.74
N SER A 135 1.10 16.31 -3.99
CA SER A 135 -0.23 16.70 -4.48
C SER A 135 -1.23 15.53 -4.37
N GLU A 136 -2.48 15.83 -4.02
CA GLU A 136 -3.58 14.84 -4.04
C GLU A 136 -3.87 14.33 -5.45
N LYS A 137 -3.60 15.16 -6.47
CA LYS A 137 -3.85 14.84 -7.89
C LYS A 137 -3.04 13.63 -8.38
N ASP A 138 -1.95 13.28 -7.69
CA ASP A 138 -1.08 12.17 -8.10
C ASP A 138 -1.61 10.81 -7.65
N PHE A 139 -2.54 10.76 -6.67
CA PHE A 139 -3.00 9.52 -6.06
C PHE A 139 -3.59 8.53 -7.07
N ASP A 140 -4.55 8.96 -7.88
CA ASP A 140 -5.23 8.07 -8.85
C ASP A 140 -4.29 7.62 -9.97
N ILE A 141 -3.35 8.47 -10.39
CA ILE A 141 -2.31 8.14 -11.37
C ILE A 141 -1.41 7.04 -10.81
N ILE A 142 -0.98 7.18 -9.56
CA ILE A 142 -0.09 6.22 -8.89
C ILE A 142 -0.82 4.91 -8.64
N LEU A 143 -2.07 4.95 -8.18
CA LEU A 143 -2.88 3.74 -7.98
C LEU A 143 -3.05 2.97 -9.30
N ARG A 144 -3.31 3.66 -10.39
CA ARG A 144 -3.37 3.04 -11.73
C ARG A 144 -2.03 2.40 -12.11
N ARG A 145 -0.92 3.08 -11.80
CA ARG A 145 0.43 2.54 -12.05
C ARG A 145 0.69 1.27 -11.25
N ILE A 146 0.26 1.21 -9.98
CA ILE A 146 0.34 -0.01 -9.15
C ILE A 146 -0.35 -1.18 -9.85
N PHE A 147 -1.59 -1.01 -10.31
CA PHE A 147 -2.31 -2.06 -11.03
C PHE A 147 -1.59 -2.55 -12.27
N LEU A 148 -1.07 -1.63 -13.09
CA LEU A 148 -0.37 -2.00 -14.32
C LEU A 148 0.91 -2.77 -14.02
N LEU A 149 1.70 -2.32 -13.05
CA LEU A 149 2.92 -3.01 -12.62
C LEU A 149 2.61 -4.40 -12.03
N LEU A 150 1.52 -4.53 -11.28
CA LEU A 150 1.10 -5.81 -10.73
C LEU A 150 0.74 -6.82 -11.84
N ILE A 151 0.03 -6.37 -12.88
CA ILE A 151 -0.29 -7.19 -14.05
C ILE A 151 1.00 -7.58 -14.80
N GLU A 152 1.91 -6.64 -15.01
CA GLU A 152 3.22 -6.90 -15.63
C GLU A 152 4.01 -7.94 -14.84
N MET A 153 4.08 -7.79 -13.51
CA MET A 153 4.75 -8.73 -12.61
C MET A 153 4.16 -10.15 -12.72
N GLY A 154 2.82 -10.25 -12.78
CA GLY A 154 2.13 -11.52 -12.98
C GLY A 154 2.46 -12.15 -14.34
N ASN A 155 2.51 -11.35 -15.41
CA ASN A 155 2.88 -11.82 -16.75
C ASN A 155 4.32 -12.35 -16.80
N ASP A 156 5.26 -11.65 -16.15
CA ASP A 156 6.66 -12.07 -16.09
C ASP A 156 6.83 -13.37 -15.30
N LEU A 157 6.07 -13.51 -14.20
CA LEU A 157 6.04 -14.77 -13.44
C LEU A 157 5.57 -15.95 -14.30
N LEU A 158 4.49 -15.74 -15.08
CA LEU A 158 3.94 -16.74 -15.99
C LEU A 158 4.91 -17.08 -17.10
N GLU A 159 5.55 -16.08 -17.70
CA GLU A 159 6.54 -16.28 -18.76
C GLU A 159 7.79 -16.99 -18.24
N GLY A 160 8.29 -16.59 -17.06
CA GLY A 160 9.39 -17.26 -16.39
C GLY A 160 9.10 -18.75 -16.10
N ALA A 161 7.85 -19.06 -15.71
CA ALA A 161 7.41 -20.43 -15.52
C ALA A 161 7.37 -21.25 -16.82
N LYS A 162 6.89 -20.66 -17.94
CA LYS A 162 6.82 -21.29 -19.26
C LYS A 162 8.19 -21.55 -19.85
N THR A 163 9.06 -20.55 -19.78
CA THR A 163 10.37 -20.56 -20.48
C THR A 163 11.50 -21.07 -19.58
N LYS A 164 11.25 -21.26 -18.27
CA LYS A 164 12.26 -21.56 -17.24
C LYS A 164 13.38 -20.52 -17.21
N ASN A 165 13.03 -19.28 -17.39
CA ASN A 165 13.98 -18.17 -17.40
C ASN A 165 14.21 -17.66 -15.99
N ASP A 166 15.27 -18.13 -15.33
CA ASP A 166 15.66 -17.72 -13.97
C ASP A 166 15.99 -16.22 -13.91
N GLU A 167 16.53 -15.61 -14.98
CA GLU A 167 16.83 -14.17 -15.02
C GLU A 167 15.53 -13.35 -14.91
N LEU A 168 14.51 -13.74 -15.68
CA LEU A 168 13.20 -13.09 -15.61
C LEU A 168 12.55 -13.26 -14.24
N LEU A 169 12.63 -14.46 -13.64
CA LEU A 169 12.11 -14.70 -12.28
C LEU A 169 12.85 -13.88 -11.22
N ASN A 170 14.12 -13.59 -11.39
CA ASN A 170 14.89 -12.74 -10.46
C ASN A 170 14.46 -11.28 -10.53
N THR A 171 13.97 -10.77 -11.69
CA THR A 171 13.45 -9.39 -11.78
C THR A 171 12.16 -9.16 -10.99
N ILE A 172 11.47 -10.23 -10.56
CA ILE A 172 10.24 -10.15 -9.77
C ILE A 172 10.48 -9.43 -8.43
N GLU A 173 11.65 -9.57 -7.81
CA GLU A 173 11.98 -8.84 -6.57
C GLU A 173 12.07 -7.33 -6.80
N ASP A 174 12.73 -6.87 -7.86
CA ASP A 174 12.84 -5.45 -8.20
C ASP A 174 11.47 -4.83 -8.50
N ARG A 175 10.61 -5.60 -9.20
CA ARG A 175 9.22 -5.18 -9.46
C ARG A 175 8.41 -5.07 -8.18
N HIS A 176 8.54 -6.04 -7.28
CA HIS A 176 7.91 -6.01 -5.97
C HIS A 176 8.33 -4.74 -5.20
N ASP A 177 9.62 -4.42 -5.14
CA ASP A 177 10.13 -3.26 -4.39
C ASP A 177 9.58 -1.95 -4.98
N ASN A 178 9.48 -1.86 -6.31
CA ASN A 178 8.88 -0.71 -6.97
C ASN A 178 7.38 -0.56 -6.66
N ILE A 179 6.62 -1.65 -6.68
CA ILE A 179 5.18 -1.63 -6.31
C ILE A 179 5.02 -1.24 -4.84
N THR A 180 5.79 -1.84 -3.92
CA THR A 180 5.75 -1.53 -2.48
C THR A 180 6.08 -0.07 -2.19
N LYS A 181 7.01 0.53 -2.94
CA LYS A 181 7.33 1.96 -2.89
C LYS A 181 6.10 2.82 -3.21
N LEU A 182 5.40 2.53 -4.31
CA LEU A 182 4.19 3.24 -4.73
C LEU A 182 3.02 3.02 -3.77
N VAL A 183 2.81 1.79 -3.31
CA VAL A 183 1.82 1.44 -2.29
C VAL A 183 2.05 2.24 -1.02
N SER A 184 3.29 2.25 -0.51
CA SER A 184 3.64 2.99 0.70
C SER A 184 3.33 4.48 0.58
N TYR A 185 3.58 5.05 -0.59
CA TYR A 185 3.27 6.45 -0.88
C TYR A 185 1.76 6.71 -0.92
N CYS A 186 0.97 5.87 -1.60
CA CYS A 186 -0.50 5.99 -1.59
C CYS A 186 -1.09 5.89 -0.17
N LEU A 187 -0.62 4.93 0.64
CA LEU A 187 -1.07 4.78 2.02
C LEU A 187 -0.69 6.00 2.88
N ARG A 188 0.51 6.57 2.65
CA ARG A 188 0.92 7.83 3.28
C ARG A 188 -0.02 8.99 2.90
N LEU A 189 -0.36 9.14 1.62
CA LEU A 189 -1.28 10.19 1.16
C LEU A 189 -2.65 10.06 1.83
N LEU A 190 -3.22 8.86 1.86
CA LEU A 190 -4.51 8.60 2.52
C LEU A 190 -4.47 8.93 4.02
N ASN A 191 -3.38 8.59 4.72
CA ASN A 191 -3.25 8.86 6.15
C ASN A 191 -2.95 10.33 6.49
N LYS A 192 -2.27 11.07 5.60
CA LYS A 192 -1.95 12.49 5.80
C LYS A 192 -3.12 13.41 5.45
N LYS A 193 -3.77 13.13 4.31
CA LYS A 193 -4.73 14.04 3.70
C LYS A 193 -6.14 13.47 3.58
N GLY A 194 -6.28 12.15 3.63
CA GLY A 194 -7.50 11.45 3.27
C GLY A 194 -7.67 11.34 1.76
N TYR A 195 -8.87 10.95 1.33
CA TYR A 195 -9.30 11.01 -0.06
C TYR A 195 -10.38 12.10 -0.19
N PRO A 196 -10.54 12.77 -1.35
CA PRO A 196 -11.55 13.82 -1.51
C PRO A 196 -12.94 13.41 -1.04
N ASP A 197 -13.38 12.19 -1.40
CA ASP A 197 -14.51 11.56 -0.75
C ASP A 197 -14.03 10.81 0.50
N VAL A 198 -14.22 11.40 1.67
CA VAL A 198 -13.75 10.87 2.96
C VAL A 198 -14.29 9.47 3.23
N THR A 199 -15.49 9.13 2.73
CA THR A 199 -16.11 7.80 2.92
C THR A 199 -15.31 6.70 2.23
N GLN A 200 -14.58 7.02 1.19
CA GLN A 200 -13.75 6.09 0.43
C GLN A 200 -12.35 5.90 1.00
N THR A 201 -11.90 6.75 1.93
CA THR A 201 -10.52 6.69 2.46
C THR A 201 -10.16 5.31 3.04
N SER A 202 -11.03 4.76 3.90
CA SER A 202 -10.79 3.45 4.52
C SER A 202 -10.89 2.30 3.50
N ILE A 203 -11.80 2.42 2.54
CA ILE A 203 -11.99 1.45 1.46
C ILE A 203 -10.76 1.40 0.57
N LEU A 204 -10.25 2.56 0.16
CA LEU A 204 -9.03 2.67 -0.64
C LEU A 204 -7.79 2.16 0.11
N PHE A 205 -7.71 2.44 1.41
CA PHE A 205 -6.64 1.90 2.25
C PHE A 205 -6.65 0.35 2.22
N TYR A 206 -7.84 -0.26 2.37
CA TYR A 206 -8.00 -1.70 2.30
C TYR A 206 -7.62 -2.27 0.93
N ILE A 207 -8.10 -1.65 -0.16
CA ILE A 207 -7.78 -2.07 -1.53
C ILE A 207 -6.26 -2.03 -1.75
N ILE A 208 -5.60 -0.92 -1.46
CA ILE A 208 -4.17 -0.73 -1.70
C ILE A 208 -3.34 -1.71 -0.88
N SER A 209 -3.71 -1.95 0.39
CA SER A 209 -3.04 -2.94 1.23
C SER A 209 -3.16 -4.36 0.68
N ASN A 210 -4.30 -4.71 0.08
CA ASN A 210 -4.47 -6.02 -0.55
C ASN A 210 -3.76 -6.14 -1.90
N LEU A 211 -3.58 -5.06 -2.65
CA LEU A 211 -2.69 -5.08 -3.83
C LEU A 211 -1.24 -5.38 -3.43
N GLU A 212 -0.78 -4.87 -2.27
CA GLU A 212 0.53 -5.24 -1.72
C GLU A 212 0.60 -6.73 -1.35
N ASN A 213 -0.44 -7.28 -0.72
CA ASN A 213 -0.51 -8.71 -0.41
C ASN A 213 -0.41 -9.58 -1.67
N ILE A 214 -1.09 -9.20 -2.75
CA ILE A 214 -0.98 -9.91 -4.04
C ILE A 214 0.45 -9.82 -4.58
N THR A 215 1.08 -8.64 -4.47
CA THR A 215 2.48 -8.43 -4.90
C THR A 215 3.44 -9.33 -4.12
N ASP A 216 3.25 -9.47 -2.81
CA ASP A 216 4.02 -10.37 -1.96
C ASP A 216 3.86 -11.84 -2.37
N ILE A 217 2.64 -12.28 -2.66
CA ILE A 217 2.37 -13.65 -3.11
C ILE A 217 3.08 -13.94 -4.44
N LEU A 218 3.04 -13.02 -5.40
CA LEU A 218 3.74 -13.17 -6.67
C LEU A 218 5.26 -13.25 -6.48
N LYS A 219 5.83 -12.43 -5.59
CA LYS A 219 7.25 -12.48 -5.22
C LYS A 219 7.64 -13.84 -4.64
N TRP A 220 6.85 -14.36 -3.69
CA TRP A 220 7.09 -15.68 -3.13
C TRP A 220 6.98 -16.77 -4.20
N GLY A 221 6.00 -16.67 -5.12
CA GLY A 221 5.89 -17.55 -6.28
C GLY A 221 7.16 -17.57 -7.12
N GLY A 222 7.75 -16.42 -7.44
CA GLY A 222 9.01 -16.31 -8.18
C GLY A 222 10.17 -16.99 -7.45
N ARG A 223 10.32 -16.76 -6.14
CA ARG A 223 11.34 -17.40 -5.30
C ARG A 223 11.18 -18.91 -5.25
N ASP A 224 9.97 -19.40 -5.06
CA ASP A 224 9.68 -20.84 -5.03
C ASP A 224 9.99 -21.51 -6.37
N MET A 225 9.69 -20.84 -7.49
CA MET A 225 10.03 -21.32 -8.83
C MET A 225 11.55 -21.44 -9.03
N THR A 226 12.30 -20.42 -8.62
CA THR A 226 13.76 -20.42 -8.70
C THR A 226 14.39 -21.47 -7.78
N TYR A 227 13.80 -21.69 -6.59
CA TYR A 227 14.31 -22.68 -5.62
C TYR A 227 13.98 -24.12 -6.00
N PHE A 228 12.70 -24.41 -6.29
CA PHE A 228 12.25 -25.78 -6.58
C PHE A 228 12.52 -26.24 -8.01
N LYS A 229 12.65 -25.31 -8.96
CA LYS A 229 12.82 -25.54 -10.40
C LYS A 229 11.85 -26.59 -10.94
N PRO A 230 10.53 -26.40 -10.76
CA PRO A 230 9.55 -27.36 -11.22
C PRO A 230 9.50 -27.43 -12.75
N LYS A 231 9.14 -28.62 -13.26
CA LYS A 231 8.71 -28.74 -14.66
C LYS A 231 7.19 -28.59 -14.69
N PHE A 232 6.73 -27.39 -14.96
CA PHE A 232 5.29 -27.13 -14.99
C PHE A 232 4.60 -27.91 -16.10
N THR A 233 3.50 -28.56 -15.72
CA THR A 233 2.54 -29.15 -16.67
C THR A 233 1.75 -28.05 -17.38
N ASN A 234 1.17 -28.39 -18.54
CA ASN A 234 0.30 -27.45 -19.24
C ASN A 234 -0.91 -27.02 -18.39
N ASP A 235 -1.39 -27.91 -17.53
CA ASP A 235 -2.52 -27.59 -16.64
C ASP A 235 -2.10 -26.63 -15.51
N ALA A 236 -0.89 -26.78 -14.97
CA ALA A 236 -0.34 -25.84 -14.00
C ALA A 236 -0.19 -24.42 -14.62
N ILE A 237 0.34 -24.34 -15.84
CA ILE A 237 0.46 -23.07 -16.57
C ILE A 237 -0.90 -22.44 -16.82
N LYS A 238 -1.94 -23.22 -17.19
CA LYS A 238 -3.30 -22.71 -17.37
C LYS A 238 -3.91 -22.18 -16.05
N VAL A 239 -3.64 -22.86 -14.93
CA VAL A 239 -4.09 -22.38 -13.61
C VAL A 239 -3.40 -21.07 -13.27
N MET A 240 -2.08 -20.96 -13.46
CA MET A 240 -1.33 -19.73 -13.22
C MET A 240 -1.86 -18.56 -14.09
N ASP A 241 -2.07 -18.78 -15.39
CA ASP A 241 -2.62 -17.77 -16.29
C ASP A 241 -4.02 -17.33 -15.85
N GLY A 242 -4.85 -18.27 -15.41
CA GLY A 242 -6.18 -17.97 -14.87
C GLY A 242 -6.12 -17.10 -13.58
N VAL A 243 -5.16 -17.34 -12.68
CA VAL A 243 -4.95 -16.50 -11.49
C VAL A 243 -4.54 -15.07 -11.90
N ILE A 244 -3.66 -14.95 -12.90
CA ILE A 244 -3.25 -13.63 -13.40
C ILE A 244 -4.41 -12.95 -14.13
N ASP A 245 -5.27 -13.71 -14.82
CA ASP A 245 -6.48 -13.17 -15.46
C ASP A 245 -7.48 -12.62 -14.44
N LEU A 246 -7.58 -13.19 -13.24
CA LEU A 246 -8.37 -12.59 -12.15
C LEU A 246 -7.88 -11.18 -11.80
N ILE A 247 -6.55 -10.96 -11.73
CA ILE A 247 -5.97 -9.63 -11.49
C ILE A 247 -6.36 -8.67 -12.61
N ARG A 248 -6.27 -9.11 -13.88
CA ARG A 248 -6.65 -8.30 -15.06
C ARG A 248 -8.14 -7.97 -15.06
N LYS A 249 -9.01 -8.92 -14.71
CA LYS A 249 -10.46 -8.73 -14.61
C LYS A 249 -10.80 -7.76 -13.47
N TYR A 250 -10.16 -7.90 -12.30
CA TYR A 250 -10.38 -6.98 -11.19
C TYR A 250 -9.96 -5.54 -11.55
N TYR A 251 -8.82 -5.34 -12.24
CA TYR A 251 -8.43 -4.04 -12.76
C TYR A 251 -9.52 -3.38 -13.61
N LYS A 252 -10.15 -4.15 -14.51
CA LYS A 252 -11.25 -3.64 -15.34
C LYS A 252 -12.46 -3.25 -14.50
N ILE A 253 -12.87 -4.13 -13.57
CA ILE A 253 -14.00 -3.89 -12.65
C ILE A 253 -13.73 -2.67 -11.75
N TYR A 254 -12.50 -2.49 -11.29
CA TYR A 254 -12.14 -1.36 -10.44
C TYR A 254 -12.39 -0.02 -11.15
N TYR A 255 -11.99 0.12 -12.41
CA TYR A 255 -12.19 1.37 -13.17
C TYR A 255 -13.54 1.48 -13.86
N LYS A 256 -14.15 0.38 -14.20
CA LYS A 256 -15.48 0.33 -14.80
C LYS A 256 -16.25 -0.86 -14.25
N PHE A 257 -16.95 -0.59 -13.14
CA PHE A 257 -17.75 -1.63 -12.48
C PHE A 257 -18.93 -2.05 -13.36
N ASP A 258 -19.13 -3.37 -13.49
CA ASP A 258 -20.34 -3.97 -14.03
C ASP A 258 -20.61 -5.32 -13.34
N THR A 259 -21.88 -5.66 -13.17
CA THR A 259 -22.32 -6.87 -12.46
C THR A 259 -21.99 -8.15 -13.19
N LYS A 260 -21.99 -8.13 -14.54
CA LYS A 260 -21.61 -9.28 -15.36
C LYS A 260 -20.14 -9.62 -15.18
N GLY A 261 -19.27 -8.63 -15.25
CA GLY A 261 -17.82 -8.80 -15.00
C GLY A 261 -17.53 -9.37 -13.62
N ALA A 262 -18.27 -8.92 -12.59
CA ALA A 262 -18.17 -9.48 -11.25
C ALA A 262 -18.56 -10.97 -11.22
N SER A 263 -19.67 -11.36 -11.87
CA SER A 263 -20.09 -12.77 -11.95
C SER A 263 -19.07 -13.64 -12.68
N GLU A 264 -18.54 -13.18 -13.81
CA GLU A 264 -17.50 -13.87 -14.57
C GLU A 264 -16.20 -14.09 -13.75
N LEU A 265 -15.87 -13.13 -12.86
CA LEU A 265 -14.74 -13.25 -11.95
C LEU A 265 -14.98 -14.39 -10.94
N TYR A 266 -16.17 -14.47 -10.35
CA TYR A 266 -16.54 -15.56 -9.43
C TYR A 266 -16.54 -16.93 -10.11
N GLU A 267 -17.02 -17.03 -11.36
CA GLU A 267 -16.98 -18.25 -12.15
C GLU A 267 -15.55 -18.73 -12.40
N LEU A 268 -14.68 -17.79 -12.82
CA LEU A 268 -13.27 -18.09 -13.05
C LEU A 268 -12.59 -18.58 -11.76
N ARG A 269 -12.79 -17.88 -10.63
CA ARG A 269 -12.26 -18.28 -9.32
C ARG A 269 -12.71 -19.69 -8.95
N SER A 270 -14.00 -20.01 -9.11
CA SER A 270 -14.55 -21.32 -8.76
C SER A 270 -13.95 -22.44 -9.62
N SER A 271 -13.79 -22.18 -10.92
CA SER A 271 -13.12 -23.09 -11.85
C SER A 271 -11.65 -23.36 -11.46
N LEU A 272 -10.91 -22.31 -11.09
CA LEU A 272 -9.51 -22.43 -10.68
C LEU A 272 -9.35 -23.26 -9.40
N LEU A 273 -10.17 -23.01 -8.38
CA LEU A 273 -10.13 -23.76 -7.13
C LEU A 273 -10.47 -25.24 -7.35
N THR A 274 -11.43 -25.55 -8.21
CA THR A 274 -11.78 -26.94 -8.55
C THR A 274 -10.62 -27.66 -9.23
N LYS A 275 -9.90 -26.97 -10.13
CA LYS A 275 -8.69 -27.55 -10.77
C LYS A 275 -7.56 -27.79 -9.77
N ILE A 276 -7.27 -26.81 -8.89
CA ILE A 276 -6.19 -26.93 -7.89
C ILE A 276 -6.50 -28.07 -6.90
N LYS A 277 -7.74 -28.27 -6.51
CA LYS A 277 -8.17 -29.38 -5.63
C LYS A 277 -7.95 -30.76 -6.25
N ASN A 278 -7.83 -30.85 -7.56
CA ASN A 278 -7.54 -32.13 -8.21
C ASN A 278 -6.02 -32.43 -8.18
N HIS A 279 -5.53 -32.81 -7.00
CA HIS A 279 -4.10 -33.07 -6.74
C HIS A 279 -3.41 -34.05 -7.68
N LYS A 280 -4.18 -34.90 -8.41
CA LYS A 280 -3.62 -35.88 -9.36
C LYS A 280 -3.04 -35.22 -10.61
N LEU A 281 -3.39 -33.96 -10.88
CA LEU A 281 -2.95 -33.22 -12.07
C LEU A 281 -1.55 -32.62 -11.92
N PHE A 282 -1.03 -32.50 -10.69
CA PHE A 282 0.15 -31.69 -10.38
C PHE A 282 1.17 -32.48 -9.55
N SER A 283 2.46 -32.19 -9.76
CA SER A 283 3.51 -32.65 -8.86
C SER A 283 3.47 -31.89 -7.53
N GLY A 284 4.10 -32.45 -6.48
CA GLY A 284 4.16 -31.79 -5.18
C GLY A 284 4.77 -30.37 -5.22
N LYS A 285 5.79 -30.16 -6.08
CA LYS A 285 6.43 -28.84 -6.28
C LYS A 285 5.48 -27.83 -6.94
N GLU A 286 4.71 -28.28 -7.93
CA GLU A 286 3.69 -27.45 -8.57
C GLU A 286 2.59 -27.06 -7.58
N LEU A 287 2.13 -28.04 -6.77
CA LEU A 287 1.07 -27.80 -5.78
C LEU A 287 1.46 -26.75 -4.73
N ILE A 288 2.72 -26.73 -4.27
CA ILE A 288 3.19 -25.70 -3.35
C ILE A 288 2.99 -24.31 -3.98
N ILE A 289 3.44 -24.12 -5.20
CA ILE A 289 3.38 -22.85 -5.91
C ILE A 289 1.92 -22.48 -6.23
N LEU A 290 1.15 -23.42 -6.76
CA LEU A 290 -0.25 -23.18 -7.13
C LEU A 290 -1.13 -22.88 -5.91
N ASN A 291 -0.91 -23.54 -4.77
CA ASN A 291 -1.62 -23.22 -3.54
C ASN A 291 -1.30 -21.82 -3.02
N ASN A 292 -0.02 -21.40 -3.08
CA ASN A 292 0.36 -20.03 -2.73
C ASN A 292 -0.34 -19.02 -3.63
N LEU A 293 -0.31 -19.24 -4.95
CA LEU A 293 -0.99 -18.34 -5.91
C LEU A 293 -2.51 -18.37 -5.75
N ALA A 294 -3.11 -19.48 -5.28
CA ALA A 294 -4.55 -19.58 -5.04
C ALA A 294 -5.07 -18.59 -3.99
N HIS A 295 -4.23 -18.11 -3.08
CA HIS A 295 -4.62 -17.06 -2.13
C HIS A 295 -5.01 -15.76 -2.83
N ILE A 296 -4.45 -15.48 -4.02
CA ILE A 296 -4.83 -14.32 -4.84
C ILE A 296 -6.32 -14.38 -5.20
N ASN A 297 -6.87 -15.59 -5.45
CA ASN A 297 -8.28 -15.76 -5.80
C ASN A 297 -9.19 -15.19 -4.70
N GLU A 298 -8.90 -15.50 -3.44
CA GLU A 298 -9.72 -15.06 -2.30
C GLU A 298 -9.55 -13.54 -2.05
N ILE A 299 -8.32 -13.03 -2.21
CA ILE A 299 -8.08 -11.58 -2.10
C ILE A 299 -8.88 -10.83 -3.17
N ILE A 300 -8.85 -11.29 -4.43
CA ILE A 300 -9.57 -10.64 -5.54
C ILE A 300 -11.10 -10.68 -5.33
N VAL A 301 -11.64 -11.77 -4.76
CA VAL A 301 -13.07 -11.84 -4.39
C VAL A 301 -13.42 -10.77 -3.36
N ASN A 302 -12.64 -10.67 -2.27
CA ASN A 302 -12.87 -9.67 -1.24
C ASN A 302 -12.73 -8.24 -1.78
N LEU A 303 -11.78 -8.02 -2.70
CA LEU A 303 -11.62 -6.74 -3.39
C LEU A 303 -12.79 -6.42 -4.33
N THR A 304 -13.40 -7.44 -4.94
CA THR A 304 -14.59 -7.26 -5.79
C THR A 304 -15.80 -6.86 -4.96
N GLU A 305 -16.04 -7.49 -3.81
CA GLU A 305 -17.04 -7.07 -2.83
C GLU A 305 -16.80 -5.64 -2.36
N THR A 306 -15.55 -5.32 -2.03
CA THR A 306 -15.16 -3.96 -1.64
C THR A 306 -15.46 -2.94 -2.74
N LYS A 307 -15.24 -3.30 -4.00
CA LYS A 307 -15.58 -2.42 -5.14
C LYS A 307 -17.10 -2.25 -5.31
N MET A 308 -17.89 -3.27 -5.04
CA MET A 308 -19.36 -3.15 -5.00
C MET A 308 -19.78 -2.12 -3.95
N CYS A 309 -19.17 -2.16 -2.75
CA CYS A 309 -19.42 -1.17 -1.70
C CYS A 309 -19.09 0.27 -2.15
N MET A 310 -18.03 0.48 -2.94
CA MET A 310 -17.70 1.80 -3.50
C MET A 310 -18.70 2.27 -4.58
N HIS A 311 -19.44 1.34 -5.18
CA HIS A 311 -20.36 1.66 -6.28
C HIS A 311 -21.74 2.07 -5.79
N LEU A 312 -22.12 1.63 -4.59
CA LEU A 312 -23.39 1.98 -3.92
C LEU A 312 -23.36 3.37 -3.30
#